data_218a3cd6fa41c2a4f25a45daa3f6b487
#
_entry.id   218a3cd6fa41c2a4f25a45daa3f6b487
#
_cell.length_a   1.000
_cell.length_b   1.000
_cell.length_c   1.000
_cell.angle_alpha   90.00
_cell.angle_beta   90.00
_cell.angle_gamma   90.00
#
_symmetry.space_group_name_H-M   'P 1'
#
loop_
_entity.id
_entity.type
_entity.pdbx_description
1 polymer ?
#
loop_
_entity_poly.entity_id
_entity_poly.type
_entity_poly.pdbx_seq_one_letter_code
_entity_poly.pdbx_strand_id
1 'polypeptide(L)'
;MIVIKMKRFRLLFSVLVAVSLLSGFSPAEEPRSELPCLNKRFSIVVHIVKDSLGQANVTEGDIQGQVDGVNSYFDDICVSFEICEFRYIDNFQWDTLEAVGGYEWNQMVTAHHQPYRINVFVVQHIIDPPGVSGFANLGGINSTQGGGICVAKPGGALLHEMGHYWGLEHTFEGNGTELADGSNCQTEGDGFCDTPGDPYVPFNPPSSYINGDCIFVSMLTDANGDFYDPDVGNVMSYYGCDCHFSYEQYWHMANTYTNNLQPNGQHMW
;
A
#
# COMPACT_ATOMS: atom_id res chain seq x y z
N MET A 1 89.81 42.27 -8.64
CA MET A 1 89.15 41.06 -8.12
C MET A 1 88.05 41.55 -7.20
N ILE A 2 86.85 41.65 -7.74
CA ILE A 2 85.63 42.21 -7.07
C ILE A 2 84.85 41.05 -6.61
N VAL A 3 84.59 40.97 -5.30
CA VAL A 3 83.74 39.92 -4.64
C VAL A 3 82.33 40.51 -4.46
N ILE A 4 81.41 40.01 -5.21
CA ILE A 4 79.99 40.38 -5.05
C ILE A 4 79.37 39.46 -4.00
N LYS A 5 78.85 40.04 -2.88
CA LYS A 5 78.07 39.34 -1.84
C LYS A 5 76.60 39.21 -2.30
N MET A 6 76.11 37.99 -2.57
CA MET A 6 74.72 37.71 -2.79
C MET A 6 73.98 37.69 -1.46
N LYS A 7 73.01 38.55 -1.32
CA LYS A 7 71.98 38.49 -0.22
C LYS A 7 70.91 37.44 -0.54
N ARG A 8 70.79 36.46 0.29
CA ARG A 8 69.70 35.51 0.18
C ARG A 8 68.40 36.16 0.68
N PHE A 9 67.45 36.33 -0.27
CA PHE A 9 66.06 36.69 0.07
C PHE A 9 65.30 35.41 0.46
N ARG A 10 64.83 35.35 1.73
CA ARG A 10 63.90 34.29 2.17
C ARG A 10 62.50 34.74 1.83
N LEU A 11 61.90 34.09 0.85
CA LEU A 11 60.47 34.20 0.56
C LEU A 11 59.71 33.38 1.61
N LEU A 12 58.95 34.03 2.49
CA LEU A 12 57.97 33.41 3.33
C LEU A 12 56.72 33.16 2.50
N PHE A 13 56.46 31.91 2.14
CA PHE A 13 55.18 31.51 1.59
C PHE A 13 54.19 31.35 2.75
N SER A 14 53.30 32.30 2.95
CA SER A 14 52.13 32.16 3.80
C SER A 14 51.07 31.35 3.05
N VAL A 15 50.89 30.09 3.43
CA VAL A 15 49.79 29.27 2.93
C VAL A 15 48.53 29.70 3.72
N LEU A 16 47.66 30.48 3.07
CA LEU A 16 46.30 30.71 3.55
C LEU A 16 45.49 29.45 3.26
N VAL A 17 45.23 28.65 4.31
CA VAL A 17 44.24 27.58 4.26
C VAL A 17 42.87 28.26 4.36
N ALA A 18 42.16 28.42 3.27
CA ALA A 18 40.76 28.76 3.24
C ALA A 18 39.96 27.54 3.65
N VAL A 19 39.53 27.47 4.92
CA VAL A 19 38.54 26.51 5.38
C VAL A 19 37.19 27.01 4.85
N SER A 20 36.72 26.49 3.72
CA SER A 20 35.36 26.65 3.25
C SER A 20 34.46 25.84 4.19
N LEU A 21 33.79 26.51 5.12
CA LEU A 21 32.64 25.98 5.83
C LEU A 21 31.51 25.81 4.78
N LEU A 22 31.43 24.62 4.20
CA LEU A 22 30.24 24.14 3.53
C LEU A 22 29.20 23.90 4.64
N SER A 23 28.46 24.94 5.01
CA SER A 23 27.19 24.78 5.69
C SER A 23 26.28 24.00 4.74
N GLY A 24 26.14 22.72 4.98
CA GLY A 24 25.12 21.90 4.35
C GLY A 24 23.76 22.53 4.68
N PHE A 25 23.20 23.27 3.73
CA PHE A 25 21.78 23.53 3.71
C PHE A 25 21.11 22.18 3.38
N SER A 26 20.66 21.46 4.38
CA SER A 26 19.54 20.53 4.19
C SER A 26 18.38 21.39 3.67
N PRO A 27 17.76 21.07 2.55
CA PRO A 27 16.51 21.71 2.17
C PRO A 27 15.58 21.57 3.37
N ALA A 28 15.01 22.68 3.85
CA ALA A 28 13.99 22.64 4.87
C ALA A 28 12.85 21.81 4.28
N GLU A 29 12.52 20.70 4.91
CA GLU A 29 11.36 19.90 4.56
C GLU A 29 10.16 20.83 4.62
N GLU A 30 9.49 21.05 3.50
CA GLU A 30 8.25 21.83 3.45
C GLU A 30 7.30 21.24 4.48
N PRO A 31 6.64 22.02 5.35
CA PRO A 31 5.72 21.47 6.32
C PRO A 31 4.61 20.73 5.57
N ARG A 32 4.53 19.40 5.77
CA ARG A 32 3.44 18.60 5.21
C ARG A 32 2.13 19.19 5.68
N SER A 33 1.18 19.37 4.76
CA SER A 33 -0.17 19.78 5.14
C SER A 33 -0.79 18.74 6.06
N GLU A 34 -1.73 19.12 6.92
CA GLU A 34 -2.48 18.13 7.71
C GLU A 34 -3.23 17.19 6.76
N LEU A 35 -3.30 15.92 7.12
CA LEU A 35 -4.09 14.94 6.36
C LEU A 35 -5.56 15.35 6.34
N PRO A 36 -6.27 15.14 5.23
CA PRO A 36 -7.68 15.49 5.14
C PRO A 36 -8.52 14.60 6.05
N CYS A 37 -9.21 15.21 7.01
CA CYS A 37 -10.13 14.49 7.89
C CYS A 37 -11.52 14.43 7.25
N LEU A 38 -11.92 13.25 6.76
CA LEU A 38 -13.16 13.06 6.02
C LEU A 38 -14.40 13.01 6.92
N ASN A 39 -14.24 12.67 8.21
CA ASN A 39 -15.34 12.48 9.17
C ASN A 39 -16.44 11.58 8.63
N LYS A 40 -16.05 10.38 8.14
CA LYS A 40 -16.97 9.43 7.51
C LYS A 40 -16.98 8.10 8.22
N ARG A 41 -18.17 7.51 8.24
CA ARG A 41 -18.41 6.14 8.71
C ARG A 41 -19.07 5.34 7.60
N PHE A 42 -18.44 4.23 7.21
CA PHE A 42 -18.93 3.35 6.15
C PHE A 42 -19.48 2.06 6.73
N SER A 43 -20.58 1.59 6.17
CA SER A 43 -21.20 0.34 6.56
C SER A 43 -20.72 -0.80 5.66
N ILE A 44 -20.28 -1.89 6.29
CA ILE A 44 -19.84 -3.13 5.62
C ILE A 44 -20.95 -4.17 5.70
N VAL A 45 -21.20 -4.87 4.61
CA VAL A 45 -21.92 -6.16 4.61
C VAL A 45 -20.92 -7.26 4.33
N VAL A 46 -20.85 -8.23 5.24
CA VAL A 46 -19.96 -9.38 5.13
C VAL A 46 -20.74 -10.58 4.61
N HIS A 47 -20.27 -11.17 3.52
CA HIS A 47 -20.82 -12.36 2.87
C HIS A 47 -19.91 -13.56 3.13
N ILE A 48 -20.29 -14.46 4.01
CA ILE A 48 -19.50 -15.65 4.35
C ILE A 48 -20.01 -16.84 3.53
N VAL A 49 -19.15 -17.37 2.66
CA VAL A 49 -19.49 -18.58 1.89
C VAL A 49 -19.28 -19.79 2.78
N LYS A 50 -20.26 -20.70 2.79
CA LYS A 50 -20.21 -21.96 3.52
C LYS A 50 -19.61 -23.07 2.65
N ASP A 51 -18.93 -24.00 3.29
CA ASP A 51 -18.41 -25.21 2.64
C ASP A 51 -19.54 -26.23 2.30
N SER A 52 -19.16 -27.36 1.71
CA SER A 52 -20.10 -28.43 1.32
C SER A 52 -20.79 -29.12 2.51
N LEU A 53 -20.32 -28.89 3.73
CA LEU A 53 -20.94 -29.38 4.98
C LEU A 53 -21.80 -28.31 5.64
N GLY A 54 -21.95 -27.12 5.03
CA GLY A 54 -22.70 -25.99 5.57
C GLY A 54 -21.95 -25.24 6.67
N GLN A 55 -20.63 -25.42 6.81
CA GLN A 55 -19.82 -24.74 7.80
C GLN A 55 -19.23 -23.45 7.26
N ALA A 56 -19.22 -22.40 8.08
CA ALA A 56 -18.61 -21.10 7.73
C ALA A 56 -17.07 -21.13 7.78
N ASN A 57 -16.49 -21.94 8.65
CA ASN A 57 -15.04 -22.09 8.90
C ASN A 57 -14.33 -20.78 9.29
N VAL A 58 -15.08 -19.77 9.71
CA VAL A 58 -14.64 -18.49 10.25
C VAL A 58 -15.76 -17.97 11.16
N THR A 59 -15.42 -17.27 12.21
CA THR A 59 -16.43 -16.65 13.09
C THR A 59 -16.66 -15.19 12.75
N GLU A 60 -17.85 -14.67 13.08
CA GLU A 60 -18.13 -13.23 12.97
C GLU A 60 -17.15 -12.39 13.79
N GLY A 61 -16.70 -12.92 14.96
CA GLY A 61 -15.71 -12.27 15.80
C GLY A 61 -14.33 -12.15 15.15
N ASP A 62 -13.92 -13.14 14.37
CA ASP A 62 -12.65 -13.08 13.62
C ASP A 62 -12.69 -11.94 12.59
N ILE A 63 -13.78 -11.81 11.85
CA ILE A 63 -13.96 -10.75 10.86
C ILE A 63 -14.11 -9.38 11.53
N GLN A 64 -14.83 -9.28 12.65
CA GLN A 64 -14.95 -8.04 13.41
C GLN A 64 -13.56 -7.57 13.87
N GLY A 65 -12.73 -8.47 14.39
CA GLY A 65 -11.35 -8.14 14.79
C GLY A 65 -10.50 -7.58 13.65
N GLN A 66 -10.71 -8.05 12.41
CA GLN A 66 -10.04 -7.50 11.24
C GLN A 66 -10.54 -6.10 10.88
N VAL A 67 -11.85 -5.88 10.91
CA VAL A 67 -12.43 -4.54 10.69
C VAL A 67 -11.97 -3.55 11.76
N ASP A 68 -11.86 -3.99 13.01
CA ASP A 68 -11.31 -3.17 14.10
C ASP A 68 -9.83 -2.82 13.84
N GLY A 69 -9.06 -3.77 13.29
CA GLY A 69 -7.70 -3.53 12.82
C GLY A 69 -7.65 -2.49 11.70
N VAL A 70 -8.49 -2.63 10.67
CA VAL A 70 -8.60 -1.65 9.57
C VAL A 70 -8.90 -0.25 10.11
N ASN A 71 -9.82 -0.14 11.05
CA ASN A 71 -10.20 1.15 11.65
C ASN A 71 -9.00 1.90 12.25
N SER A 72 -8.04 1.18 12.85
CA SER A 72 -6.87 1.82 13.46
C SER A 72 -5.96 2.51 12.45
N TYR A 73 -5.93 2.05 11.20
CA TYR A 73 -5.16 2.68 10.11
C TYR A 73 -5.91 3.83 9.45
N PHE A 74 -7.22 3.70 9.30
CA PHE A 74 -8.02 4.72 8.63
C PHE A 74 -8.42 5.91 9.52
N ASP A 75 -8.13 5.84 10.83
CA ASP A 75 -8.36 6.93 11.79
C ASP A 75 -7.54 8.18 11.42
N ASP A 76 -6.38 8.03 10.78
CA ASP A 76 -5.53 9.12 10.31
C ASP A 76 -6.22 10.06 9.31
N ILE A 77 -7.21 9.57 8.58
CA ILE A 77 -8.08 10.36 7.69
C ILE A 77 -9.52 10.47 8.22
N CYS A 78 -9.73 10.19 9.51
CA CYS A 78 -11.02 10.25 10.20
C CYS A 78 -12.10 9.42 9.51
N VAL A 79 -11.75 8.22 9.06
CA VAL A 79 -12.67 7.24 8.48
C VAL A 79 -12.81 6.05 9.39
N SER A 80 -14.04 5.56 9.54
CA SER A 80 -14.32 4.34 10.28
C SER A 80 -15.28 3.43 9.52
N PHE A 81 -15.18 2.15 9.82
CA PHE A 81 -15.99 1.10 9.23
C PHE A 81 -16.78 0.36 10.32
N GLU A 82 -18.03 0.02 10.04
CA GLU A 82 -18.85 -0.82 10.91
C GLU A 82 -19.48 -1.95 10.12
N ILE A 83 -19.50 -3.16 10.67
CA ILE A 83 -20.24 -4.25 10.08
C ILE A 83 -21.73 -4.07 10.47
N CYS A 84 -22.57 -3.83 9.47
CA CYS A 84 -24.00 -3.70 9.67
C CYS A 84 -24.73 -5.03 9.54
N GLU A 85 -24.15 -5.99 8.81
CA GLU A 85 -24.81 -7.27 8.56
C GLU A 85 -23.81 -8.35 8.19
N PHE A 86 -24.02 -9.57 8.74
CA PHE A 86 -23.39 -10.80 8.26
C PHE A 86 -24.41 -11.60 7.46
N ARG A 87 -24.02 -12.08 6.29
CA ARG A 87 -24.82 -12.92 5.40
C ARG A 87 -24.07 -14.21 5.11
N TYR A 88 -24.81 -15.30 5.09
CA TYR A 88 -24.24 -16.61 4.82
C TYR A 88 -24.71 -17.09 3.45
N ILE A 89 -23.77 -17.49 2.61
CA ILE A 89 -24.03 -17.98 1.26
C ILE A 89 -23.94 -19.51 1.27
N ASP A 90 -25.08 -20.17 1.02
CA ASP A 90 -25.20 -21.64 0.98
C ASP A 90 -24.84 -22.21 -0.41
N ASN A 91 -23.83 -21.64 -1.09
CA ASN A 91 -23.33 -22.16 -2.35
C ASN A 91 -21.84 -22.48 -2.21
N PHE A 92 -21.53 -23.71 -1.80
CA PHE A 92 -20.15 -24.15 -1.55
C PHE A 92 -19.25 -24.11 -2.79
N GLN A 93 -19.80 -24.04 -4.00
CA GLN A 93 -19.01 -23.90 -5.23
C GLN A 93 -18.23 -22.58 -5.28
N TRP A 94 -18.74 -21.56 -4.58
CA TRP A 94 -18.07 -20.27 -4.45
C TRP A 94 -17.12 -20.17 -3.24
N ASP A 95 -17.06 -21.20 -2.40
CA ASP A 95 -16.11 -21.22 -1.27
C ASP A 95 -14.65 -21.46 -1.71
N THR A 96 -14.48 -21.84 -2.97
CA THR A 96 -13.18 -21.87 -3.65
C THR A 96 -13.32 -21.17 -5.00
N LEU A 97 -12.66 -20.03 -5.15
CA LEU A 97 -12.63 -19.29 -6.41
C LEU A 97 -11.48 -19.77 -7.27
N GLU A 98 -11.73 -20.10 -8.53
CA GLU A 98 -10.71 -20.58 -9.46
C GLU A 98 -9.72 -19.47 -9.84
N ALA A 99 -10.19 -18.21 -9.96
CA ALA A 99 -9.35 -17.09 -10.33
C ALA A 99 -9.83 -15.77 -9.72
N VAL A 100 -8.88 -14.87 -9.47
CA VAL A 100 -9.13 -13.48 -9.10
C VAL A 100 -10.00 -12.82 -10.18
N GLY A 101 -11.13 -12.23 -9.77
CA GLY A 101 -12.05 -11.58 -10.71
C GLY A 101 -12.69 -12.51 -11.74
N GLY A 102 -12.59 -13.83 -11.57
CA GLY A 102 -13.09 -14.84 -12.48
C GLY A 102 -14.60 -14.97 -12.53
N TYR A 103 -15.06 -16.06 -13.15
CA TYR A 103 -16.48 -16.29 -13.42
C TYR A 103 -17.29 -16.46 -12.12
N GLU A 104 -16.79 -17.25 -11.16
CA GLU A 104 -17.45 -17.50 -9.87
C GLU A 104 -17.57 -16.21 -9.06
N TRP A 105 -16.53 -15.38 -9.05
CA TRP A 105 -16.55 -14.06 -8.42
C TRP A 105 -17.67 -13.20 -8.99
N ASN A 106 -17.74 -13.08 -10.32
CA ASN A 106 -18.74 -12.25 -10.98
C ASN A 106 -20.16 -12.74 -10.72
N GLN A 107 -20.37 -14.06 -10.68
CA GLN A 107 -21.68 -14.64 -10.33
C GLN A 107 -22.06 -14.34 -8.88
N MET A 108 -21.12 -14.54 -7.94
CA MET A 108 -21.33 -14.31 -6.52
C MET A 108 -21.66 -12.84 -6.24
N VAL A 109 -20.89 -11.91 -6.79
CA VAL A 109 -21.13 -10.47 -6.65
C VAL A 109 -22.49 -10.10 -7.26
N THR A 110 -22.80 -10.57 -8.48
CA THR A 110 -24.10 -10.28 -9.12
C THR A 110 -25.28 -10.75 -8.27
N ALA A 111 -25.14 -11.88 -7.58
CA ALA A 111 -26.22 -12.46 -6.78
C ALA A 111 -26.38 -11.80 -5.40
N HIS A 112 -25.31 -11.30 -4.80
CA HIS A 112 -25.28 -10.94 -3.38
C HIS A 112 -24.88 -9.50 -3.07
N HIS A 113 -24.32 -8.74 -4.05
CA HIS A 113 -23.91 -7.36 -3.82
C HIS A 113 -25.03 -6.50 -3.23
N GLN A 114 -24.69 -5.72 -2.20
CA GLN A 114 -25.59 -4.75 -1.59
C GLN A 114 -25.16 -3.33 -2.00
N PRO A 115 -26.01 -2.60 -2.72
CA PRO A 115 -25.70 -1.23 -3.10
C PRO A 115 -25.55 -0.32 -1.86
N TYR A 116 -24.72 0.69 -1.97
CA TYR A 116 -24.44 1.65 -0.91
C TYR A 116 -23.87 0.99 0.36
N ARG A 117 -23.08 -0.06 0.19
CA ARG A 117 -22.35 -0.76 1.25
C ARG A 117 -21.02 -1.26 0.70
N ILE A 118 -20.01 -1.29 1.54
CA ILE A 118 -18.79 -2.02 1.21
C ILE A 118 -19.12 -3.50 1.36
N ASN A 119 -18.94 -4.26 0.30
CA ASN A 119 -19.22 -5.68 0.27
C ASN A 119 -17.93 -6.45 0.47
N VAL A 120 -17.84 -7.22 1.56
CA VAL A 120 -16.71 -8.10 1.85
C VAL A 120 -17.15 -9.55 1.71
N PHE A 121 -16.56 -10.27 0.78
CA PHE A 121 -16.84 -11.69 0.56
C PHE A 121 -15.71 -12.53 1.17
N VAL A 122 -16.09 -13.54 1.96
CA VAL A 122 -15.17 -14.39 2.70
C VAL A 122 -15.30 -15.81 2.18
N VAL A 123 -14.25 -16.30 1.52
CA VAL A 123 -14.18 -17.62 0.86
C VAL A 123 -13.08 -18.48 1.48
N GLN A 124 -13.08 -19.79 1.25
CA GLN A 124 -12.05 -20.67 1.80
C GLN A 124 -10.72 -20.51 1.07
N HIS A 125 -10.77 -20.48 -0.27
CA HIS A 125 -9.57 -20.44 -1.10
C HIS A 125 -9.75 -19.58 -2.35
N ILE A 126 -8.63 -19.00 -2.80
CA ILE A 126 -8.45 -18.41 -4.13
C ILE A 126 -7.30 -19.20 -4.78
N ILE A 127 -7.52 -19.81 -5.95
CA ILE A 127 -6.57 -20.76 -6.54
C ILE A 127 -5.55 -20.04 -7.42
N ASP A 128 -6.00 -19.14 -8.28
CA ASP A 128 -5.15 -18.50 -9.27
C ASP A 128 -5.21 -16.95 -9.15
N PRO A 129 -4.06 -16.30 -8.97
CA PRO A 129 -2.72 -16.89 -8.81
C PRO A 129 -2.53 -17.58 -7.44
N PRO A 130 -1.68 -18.62 -7.35
CA PRO A 130 -1.46 -19.32 -6.09
C PRO A 130 -0.80 -18.42 -5.05
N GLY A 131 -1.26 -18.52 -3.79
CA GLY A 131 -0.73 -17.73 -2.67
C GLY A 131 -1.46 -16.42 -2.43
N VAL A 132 -2.43 -16.06 -3.27
CA VAL A 132 -3.29 -14.89 -3.04
C VAL A 132 -4.23 -15.17 -1.87
N SER A 133 -4.25 -14.29 -0.88
CA SER A 133 -5.13 -14.34 0.30
C SER A 133 -6.31 -13.38 0.22
N GLY A 134 -6.35 -12.50 -0.78
CA GLY A 134 -7.44 -11.58 -1.03
C GLY A 134 -7.29 -10.87 -2.37
N PHE A 135 -8.30 -10.13 -2.74
CA PHE A 135 -8.29 -9.15 -3.82
C PHE A 135 -9.44 -8.17 -3.67
N ALA A 136 -9.28 -6.98 -4.23
CA ALA A 136 -10.33 -5.97 -4.26
C ALA A 136 -10.50 -5.35 -5.65
N ASN A 137 -11.64 -4.72 -5.88
CA ASN A 137 -11.78 -3.83 -7.03
C ASN A 137 -11.03 -2.52 -6.75
N LEU A 138 -9.97 -2.26 -7.48
CA LEU A 138 -9.18 -1.04 -7.34
C LEU A 138 -10.07 0.20 -7.46
N GLY A 139 -9.99 1.08 -6.46
CA GLY A 139 -10.86 2.25 -6.39
C GLY A 139 -12.35 1.92 -6.26
N GLY A 140 -12.69 0.74 -5.76
CA GLY A 140 -14.06 0.23 -5.63
C GLY A 140 -14.96 1.10 -4.77
N ILE A 141 -14.41 1.92 -3.87
CA ILE A 141 -15.13 2.94 -3.11
C ILE A 141 -15.88 3.91 -4.04
N ASN A 142 -15.48 3.98 -5.28
CA ASN A 142 -16.04 4.84 -6.31
C ASN A 142 -17.10 4.15 -7.18
N SER A 143 -17.37 2.86 -6.97
CA SER A 143 -18.28 2.10 -7.82
C SER A 143 -19.64 1.90 -7.15
N THR A 144 -20.72 2.31 -7.85
CA THR A 144 -22.08 1.95 -7.46
C THR A 144 -22.52 0.60 -8.00
N GLN A 145 -21.73 0.00 -8.90
CA GLN A 145 -22.18 -1.12 -9.73
C GLN A 145 -21.33 -2.36 -9.52
N GLY A 146 -21.63 -3.08 -8.45
CA GLY A 146 -21.06 -4.42 -8.28
C GLY A 146 -19.54 -4.39 -8.15
N GLY A 147 -19.05 -5.01 -7.17
CA GLY A 147 -17.67 -5.05 -6.82
C GLY A 147 -17.57 -5.25 -5.32
N GLY A 148 -16.38 -5.38 -4.83
CA GLY A 148 -16.17 -5.57 -3.42
C GLY A 148 -14.77 -6.01 -3.12
N ILE A 149 -14.63 -6.51 -1.93
CA ILE A 149 -13.40 -7.08 -1.39
C ILE A 149 -13.63 -8.57 -1.22
N CYS A 150 -12.70 -9.40 -1.66
CA CYS A 150 -12.68 -10.83 -1.39
C CYS A 150 -11.48 -11.17 -0.52
N VAL A 151 -11.70 -11.94 0.55
CA VAL A 151 -10.62 -12.43 1.41
C VAL A 151 -10.76 -13.92 1.66
N ALA A 152 -9.64 -14.64 1.66
CA ALA A 152 -9.60 -16.03 2.05
C ALA A 152 -9.62 -16.18 3.57
N LYS A 153 -10.29 -17.23 4.07
CA LYS A 153 -10.39 -17.54 5.52
C LYS A 153 -9.00 -17.92 6.07
N PRO A 154 -8.65 -17.45 7.26
CA PRO A 154 -9.38 -16.62 8.23
C PRO A 154 -9.30 -15.11 7.98
N GLY A 155 -8.85 -14.69 6.77
CA GLY A 155 -9.04 -13.34 6.28
C GLY A 155 -7.96 -12.30 6.64
N GLY A 156 -6.71 -12.66 6.79
CA GLY A 156 -5.64 -11.72 7.17
C GLY A 156 -5.35 -10.59 6.18
N ALA A 157 -5.91 -10.63 4.97
CA ALA A 157 -5.64 -9.64 3.92
C ALA A 157 -6.56 -8.40 3.94
N LEU A 158 -7.55 -8.32 4.83
CA LEU A 158 -8.60 -7.30 4.72
C LEU A 158 -8.06 -5.87 4.72
N LEU A 159 -7.01 -5.57 5.51
CA LEU A 159 -6.40 -4.25 5.56
C LEU A 159 -5.76 -3.88 4.20
N HIS A 160 -4.99 -4.79 3.63
CA HIS A 160 -4.34 -4.63 2.34
C HIS A 160 -5.38 -4.43 1.22
N GLU A 161 -6.40 -5.29 1.19
CA GLU A 161 -7.47 -5.20 0.20
C GLU A 161 -8.32 -3.94 0.36
N MET A 162 -8.43 -3.41 1.57
CA MET A 162 -9.06 -2.12 1.80
C MET A 162 -8.24 -0.99 1.18
N GLY A 163 -6.91 -1.05 1.23
CA GLY A 163 -6.02 -0.12 0.52
C GLY A 163 -6.33 -0.10 -0.99
N HIS A 164 -6.39 -1.26 -1.64
CA HIS A 164 -6.78 -1.35 -3.05
C HIS A 164 -8.20 -0.82 -3.30
N TYR A 165 -9.14 -1.16 -2.43
CA TYR A 165 -10.51 -0.67 -2.56
C TYR A 165 -10.60 0.86 -2.48
N TRP A 166 -9.63 1.51 -1.80
CA TRP A 166 -9.47 2.96 -1.72
C TRP A 166 -8.51 3.53 -2.77
N GLY A 167 -8.06 2.72 -3.74
CA GLY A 167 -7.34 3.15 -4.93
C GLY A 167 -5.84 3.05 -4.88
N LEU A 168 -5.26 2.35 -3.88
CA LEU A 168 -3.82 2.15 -3.80
C LEU A 168 -3.37 0.96 -4.65
N GLU A 169 -2.29 1.13 -5.39
CA GLU A 169 -1.54 0.05 -6.02
C GLU A 169 -0.52 -0.55 -5.03
N HIS A 170 0.17 -1.62 -5.42
CA HIS A 170 1.26 -2.14 -4.62
C HIS A 170 2.49 -1.24 -4.69
N THR A 171 3.30 -1.17 -3.61
CA THR A 171 4.57 -0.42 -3.61
C THR A 171 5.56 -0.88 -4.70
N PHE A 172 5.48 -2.13 -5.10
CA PHE A 172 6.31 -2.74 -6.14
C PHE A 172 5.67 -2.72 -7.54
N GLU A 173 4.68 -1.87 -7.78
CA GLU A 173 4.07 -1.75 -9.12
C GLU A 173 5.17 -1.44 -10.15
N GLY A 174 5.05 -2.05 -11.36
CA GLY A 174 6.11 -1.96 -12.37
C GLY A 174 7.36 -2.81 -12.09
N ASN A 175 7.43 -3.57 -10.99
CA ASN A 175 8.49 -4.54 -10.67
C ASN A 175 9.92 -3.95 -10.79
N GLY A 176 10.19 -2.86 -10.06
CA GLY A 176 11.53 -2.26 -10.02
C GLY A 176 11.84 -1.34 -11.20
N THR A 177 10.82 -0.79 -11.87
CA THR A 177 11.02 0.29 -12.87
C THR A 177 11.25 1.64 -12.21
N GLU A 178 10.77 1.81 -10.98
CA GLU A 178 11.05 2.98 -10.17
C GLU A 178 12.52 2.97 -9.73
N LEU A 179 13.17 4.14 -9.82
CA LEU A 179 14.56 4.30 -9.42
C LEU A 179 14.68 4.46 -7.90
N ALA A 180 15.76 3.92 -7.36
CA ALA A 180 16.00 3.94 -5.91
C ALA A 180 16.13 5.36 -5.34
N ASP A 181 16.49 6.35 -6.17
CA ASP A 181 16.57 7.77 -5.79
C ASP A 181 15.21 8.50 -5.89
N GLY A 182 14.14 7.80 -6.33
CA GLY A 182 12.80 8.36 -6.48
C GLY A 182 12.63 9.38 -7.61
N SER A 183 13.65 9.56 -8.47
CA SER A 183 13.61 10.61 -9.50
C SER A 183 12.53 10.44 -10.56
N ASN A 184 11.93 9.26 -10.67
CA ASN A 184 10.82 8.94 -11.57
C ASN A 184 9.53 8.47 -10.85
N CYS A 185 9.44 8.64 -9.54
CA CYS A 185 8.34 8.17 -8.69
C CYS A 185 6.92 8.58 -9.14
N GLN A 186 6.77 9.71 -9.83
CA GLN A 186 5.46 10.18 -10.32
C GLN A 186 4.97 9.44 -11.58
N THR A 187 5.82 8.65 -12.23
CA THR A 187 5.51 7.99 -13.50
C THR A 187 5.76 6.49 -13.48
N GLU A 188 6.48 6.02 -12.48
CA GLU A 188 6.83 4.61 -12.26
C GLU A 188 6.48 4.23 -10.83
N GLY A 189 6.52 2.94 -10.51
CA GLY A 189 6.12 2.45 -9.21
C GLY A 189 4.63 2.63 -8.95
N ASP A 190 4.27 2.85 -7.70
CA ASP A 190 2.88 3.09 -7.26
C ASP A 190 2.39 4.54 -7.49
N GLY A 191 3.26 5.40 -8.01
CA GLY A 191 2.97 6.80 -8.30
C GLY A 191 3.08 7.75 -7.10
N PHE A 192 3.58 7.26 -5.95
CA PHE A 192 3.83 8.07 -4.76
C PHE A 192 5.33 8.27 -4.54
N CYS A 193 5.75 9.49 -4.20
CA CYS A 193 7.16 9.79 -4.04
C CYS A 193 7.65 9.62 -2.59
N ASP A 194 6.76 9.35 -1.67
CA ASP A 194 7.10 9.01 -0.29
C ASP A 194 7.08 7.50 0.01
N THR A 195 6.83 6.68 -1.02
CA THR A 195 7.08 5.25 -1.05
C THR A 195 8.32 5.01 -1.90
N PRO A 196 9.49 4.62 -1.33
CA PRO A 196 10.70 4.36 -2.10
C PRO A 196 10.52 3.22 -3.09
N GLY A 197 11.23 3.27 -4.21
CA GLY A 197 11.21 2.23 -5.24
C GLY A 197 11.37 0.83 -4.66
N ASP A 198 10.49 -0.08 -5.04
CA ASP A 198 10.39 -1.43 -4.46
C ASP A 198 10.65 -2.50 -5.53
N PRO A 199 11.75 -3.28 -5.41
CA PRO A 199 12.12 -4.30 -6.38
C PRO A 199 11.42 -5.65 -6.14
N TYR A 200 10.38 -5.72 -5.30
CA TYR A 200 9.71 -6.99 -5.01
C TYR A 200 9.12 -7.60 -6.27
N VAL A 201 9.34 -8.90 -6.46
CA VAL A 201 8.73 -9.66 -7.55
C VAL A 201 7.65 -10.56 -6.96
N PRO A 202 6.38 -10.42 -7.38
CA PRO A 202 5.27 -11.24 -6.90
C PRO A 202 5.58 -12.74 -6.91
N PHE A 203 5.12 -13.43 -5.88
CA PHE A 203 5.31 -14.88 -5.65
C PHE A 203 6.73 -15.31 -5.22
N ASN A 204 7.70 -14.43 -5.17
CA ASN A 204 8.94 -14.71 -4.47
C ASN A 204 8.69 -14.66 -2.94
N PRO A 205 9.34 -15.53 -2.15
CA PRO A 205 9.16 -15.49 -0.71
C PRO A 205 9.79 -14.20 -0.13
N PRO A 206 9.12 -13.51 0.81
CA PRO A 206 9.67 -12.30 1.47
C PRO A 206 11.07 -12.49 2.04
N SER A 207 11.39 -13.71 2.52
CA SER A 207 12.72 -14.06 3.03
C SER A 207 13.85 -13.96 2.01
N SER A 208 13.55 -13.76 0.73
CA SER A 208 14.54 -13.44 -0.30
C SER A 208 14.99 -11.99 -0.26
N TYR A 209 14.26 -11.13 0.43
CA TYR A 209 14.45 -9.69 0.47
C TYR A 209 14.72 -9.13 1.85
N ILE A 210 14.03 -9.67 2.87
CA ILE A 210 14.10 -9.20 4.25
C ILE A 210 14.60 -10.29 5.19
N ASN A 211 15.18 -9.88 6.32
CA ASN A 211 15.49 -10.77 7.44
C ASN A 211 14.29 -10.90 8.41
N GLY A 212 14.48 -11.70 9.48
CA GLY A 212 13.44 -11.93 10.49
C GLY A 212 13.08 -10.71 11.35
N ASP A 213 13.84 -9.61 11.25
CA ASP A 213 13.59 -8.36 11.95
C ASP A 213 12.95 -7.30 11.05
N CYS A 214 12.38 -7.72 9.90
CA CYS A 214 11.79 -6.82 8.90
C CYS A 214 12.77 -5.76 8.37
N ILE A 215 14.04 -6.11 8.21
CA ILE A 215 15.06 -5.26 7.60
C ILE A 215 15.31 -5.75 6.18
N PHE A 216 15.26 -4.85 5.20
CA PHE A 216 15.65 -5.17 3.82
C PHE A 216 17.15 -5.48 3.76
N VAL A 217 17.49 -6.64 3.24
CA VAL A 217 18.87 -7.14 3.18
C VAL A 217 19.28 -7.55 1.76
N SER A 218 18.40 -7.40 0.78
CA SER A 218 18.71 -7.70 -0.60
C SER A 218 19.70 -6.69 -1.17
N MET A 219 20.57 -7.17 -2.08
CA MET A 219 21.57 -6.34 -2.77
C MET A 219 21.12 -5.99 -4.20
N LEU A 220 19.81 -5.93 -4.43
CA LEU A 220 19.25 -5.53 -5.71
C LEU A 220 19.50 -4.04 -5.95
N THR A 221 19.77 -3.72 -7.21
CA THR A 221 19.99 -2.34 -7.66
C THR A 221 19.03 -1.98 -8.77
N ASP A 222 18.75 -0.70 -8.89
CA ASP A 222 18.00 -0.15 -10.00
C ASP A 222 18.81 -0.10 -11.31
N ALA A 223 18.24 0.52 -12.33
CA ALA A 223 18.88 0.67 -13.64
C ALA A 223 20.15 1.54 -13.62
N ASN A 224 20.33 2.39 -12.62
CA ASN A 224 21.50 3.24 -12.43
C ASN A 224 22.60 2.54 -11.61
N GLY A 225 22.28 1.43 -10.96
CA GLY A 225 23.16 0.67 -10.08
C GLY A 225 23.07 1.12 -8.61
N ASP A 226 22.07 1.92 -8.25
CA ASP A 226 21.79 2.33 -6.88
C ASP A 226 21.00 1.25 -6.15
N PHE A 227 21.36 0.98 -4.87
CA PHE A 227 20.70 -0.05 -4.08
C PHE A 227 19.30 0.40 -3.67
N TYR A 228 18.35 -0.53 -3.77
CA TYR A 228 17.00 -0.33 -3.23
C TYR A 228 16.99 -0.35 -1.70
N ASP A 229 16.12 0.47 -1.13
CA ASP A 229 15.78 0.49 0.31
C ASP A 229 14.26 0.74 0.45
N PRO A 230 13.41 -0.25 0.09
CA PRO A 230 11.96 -0.09 0.07
C PRO A 230 11.37 0.02 1.46
N ASP A 231 10.17 0.61 1.56
CA ASP A 231 9.38 0.66 2.78
C ASP A 231 8.73 -0.71 3.07
N VAL A 232 9.48 -1.59 3.72
CA VAL A 232 9.03 -2.95 4.06
C VAL A 232 7.87 -2.99 5.05
N GLY A 233 7.60 -1.88 5.75
CA GLY A 233 6.49 -1.72 6.69
C GLY A 233 5.21 -1.19 6.05
N ASN A 234 5.21 -0.88 4.77
CA ASN A 234 4.03 -0.39 4.08
C ASN A 234 2.99 -1.49 3.91
N VAL A 235 1.73 -1.18 4.20
CA VAL A 235 0.61 -2.12 4.07
C VAL A 235 0.43 -2.62 2.63
N MET A 236 0.80 -1.80 1.63
CA MET A 236 0.68 -2.18 0.21
C MET A 236 1.88 -2.96 -0.30
N SER A 237 2.84 -3.30 0.55
CA SER A 237 3.95 -4.20 0.24
C SER A 237 3.55 -5.67 0.42
N TYR A 238 4.45 -6.60 0.01
CA TYR A 238 4.28 -8.04 0.24
C TYR A 238 5.32 -8.62 1.19
N TYR A 239 5.96 -7.76 1.99
CA TYR A 239 6.97 -8.24 2.95
C TYR A 239 6.35 -8.87 4.20
N GLY A 240 5.08 -8.55 4.51
CA GLY A 240 4.37 -9.05 5.70
C GLY A 240 4.84 -8.40 6.99
N CYS A 241 5.35 -7.18 6.90
CA CYS A 241 5.81 -6.36 8.02
C CYS A 241 4.89 -5.17 8.29
N ASP A 242 3.65 -5.23 7.83
CA ASP A 242 2.68 -4.15 7.73
C ASP A 242 2.52 -3.37 9.03
N CYS A 243 2.75 -2.06 8.98
CA CYS A 243 2.60 -1.17 10.12
C CYS A 243 2.08 0.23 9.80
N HIS A 244 2.04 0.65 8.51
CA HIS A 244 1.53 1.97 8.12
C HIS A 244 1.20 2.06 6.62
N PHE A 245 0.46 3.10 6.27
CA PHE A 245 0.41 3.69 4.93
C PHE A 245 1.27 4.95 4.91
N SER A 246 1.80 5.34 3.73
CA SER A 246 2.51 6.60 3.57
C SER A 246 1.57 7.81 3.63
N TYR A 247 2.14 9.01 3.79
CA TYR A 247 1.34 10.23 3.79
C TYR A 247 0.65 10.47 2.43
N GLU A 248 1.35 10.24 1.30
CA GLU A 248 0.75 10.41 -0.03
C GLU A 248 -0.31 9.35 -0.32
N GLN A 249 -0.17 8.12 0.20
CA GLN A 249 -1.19 7.10 0.15
C GLN A 249 -2.46 7.53 0.89
N TYR A 250 -2.36 8.08 2.10
CA TYR A 250 -3.52 8.62 2.83
C TYR A 250 -4.18 9.77 2.07
N TRP A 251 -3.38 10.68 1.49
CA TRP A 251 -3.88 11.77 0.65
C TRP A 251 -4.63 11.23 -0.56
N HIS A 252 -4.07 10.22 -1.21
CA HIS A 252 -4.68 9.59 -2.38
C HIS A 252 -6.02 8.93 -2.01
N MET A 253 -6.07 8.15 -0.94
CA MET A 253 -7.29 7.52 -0.46
C MET A 253 -8.39 8.55 -0.18
N ALA A 254 -8.05 9.62 0.52
CA ALA A 254 -9.01 10.70 0.81
C ALA A 254 -9.49 11.38 -0.47
N ASN A 255 -8.61 11.65 -1.44
CA ASN A 255 -8.96 12.24 -2.72
C ASN A 255 -9.78 11.29 -3.60
N THR A 256 -9.47 10.01 -3.57
CA THR A 256 -10.24 8.97 -4.28
C THR A 256 -11.70 9.02 -3.85
N TYR A 257 -11.95 9.19 -2.56
CA TYR A 257 -13.32 9.37 -2.07
C TYR A 257 -13.91 10.74 -2.43
N THR A 258 -13.18 11.86 -2.18
CA THR A 258 -13.73 13.21 -2.31
C THR A 258 -13.97 13.64 -3.75
N ASN A 259 -13.15 13.18 -4.69
CA ASN A 259 -13.28 13.52 -6.11
C ASN A 259 -14.38 12.74 -6.81
N ASN A 260 -15.00 11.81 -6.13
CA ASN A 260 -16.00 10.92 -6.69
C ASN A 260 -17.42 11.40 -6.48
N LEU A 261 -17.71 12.56 -7.00
CA LEU A 261 -19.05 13.12 -7.00
C LEU A 261 -19.87 12.51 -8.14
N GLN A 262 -21.10 12.07 -7.83
CA GLN A 262 -22.10 11.79 -8.83
C GLN A 262 -22.34 13.03 -9.72
N PRO A 263 -22.87 12.90 -10.94
CA PRO A 263 -23.19 14.04 -11.80
C PRO A 263 -24.08 15.10 -11.15
N ASN A 264 -24.79 14.76 -10.09
CA ASN A 264 -25.61 15.67 -9.28
C ASN A 264 -24.84 16.37 -8.15
N GLY A 265 -23.53 16.18 -8.04
CA GLY A 265 -22.69 16.78 -7.01
C GLY A 265 -22.80 16.10 -5.62
N GLN A 266 -23.40 14.93 -5.52
CA GLN A 266 -23.50 14.16 -4.28
C GLN A 266 -22.48 13.03 -4.24
N HIS A 267 -21.98 12.70 -3.05
CA HIS A 267 -21.19 11.48 -2.86
C HIS A 267 -22.07 10.23 -3.00
N MET A 268 -21.46 9.13 -3.40
CA MET A 268 -22.14 7.86 -3.52
C MET A 268 -22.51 7.23 -2.17
N TRP A 269 -21.85 7.68 -1.12
CA TRP A 269 -21.94 7.14 0.26
C TRP A 269 -22.38 8.22 1.25
#